data_ce30c4b3d6da20b883b61357ac717600
#
_entry.id   ce30c4b3d6da20b883b61357ac717600
#
_cell.length_a   1.000
_cell.length_b   1.000
_cell.length_c   1.000
_cell.angle_alpha   90.00
_cell.angle_beta   90.00
_cell.angle_gamma   90.00
#
_symmetry.space_group_name_H-M   'P 1'
#
loop_
_entity.id
_entity.type
_entity.pdbx_description
1 polymer ?
#
loop_
_entity_poly.entity_id
_entity_poly.type
_entity_poly.pdbx_seq_one_letter_code
_entity_poly.pdbx_strand_id
1 'polypeptide(L)'
;DADLLLDARFIPNPHWVPELRPLTGLDEEVFSTVLASDGVDEFIKTYVSVVMQMIPGYLREGKRFVTIAVGCTGGKHRSVSVAREIARQLNEHSSTVEISAHATHRDVGRE
;
A
#
# COMPACT_ATOMS: atom_id res chain seq x y z
N ASP A 1 -10.81 2.03 -12.18
CA ASP A 1 -10.96 0.58 -12.07
C ASP A 1 -9.66 -0.07 -11.61
N ALA A 2 -9.73 -0.84 -10.54
CA ALA A 2 -8.56 -1.52 -10.00
C ALA A 2 -8.38 -2.88 -10.65
N ASP A 3 -7.12 -3.23 -10.91
CA ASP A 3 -6.76 -4.58 -11.36
C ASP A 3 -6.65 -5.51 -10.16
N LEU A 4 -6.15 -5.00 -9.05
CA LEU A 4 -5.99 -5.73 -7.81
C LEU A 4 -6.61 -4.94 -6.67
N LEU A 5 -7.14 -5.64 -5.69
CA LEU A 5 -7.83 -5.03 -4.56
C LEU A 5 -7.30 -5.62 -3.27
N LEU A 6 -6.94 -4.77 -2.34
CA LEU A 6 -6.41 -5.20 -1.04
C LEU A 6 -7.17 -4.50 0.07
N ASP A 7 -7.73 -5.28 0.98
CA ASP A 7 -8.44 -4.75 2.15
C ASP A 7 -7.48 -4.78 3.33
N ALA A 8 -7.10 -3.60 3.82
CA ALA A 8 -6.13 -3.46 4.91
C ALA A 8 -6.79 -3.43 6.28
N ARG A 9 -8.07 -3.76 6.39
CA ARG A 9 -8.78 -3.73 7.69
C ARG A 9 -8.34 -4.81 8.67
N PHE A 10 -7.55 -5.79 8.23
CA PHE A 10 -6.99 -6.79 9.14
C PHE A 10 -5.91 -6.21 10.07
N ILE A 11 -5.41 -5.01 9.77
CA ILE A 11 -4.39 -4.33 10.57
C ILE A 11 -5.08 -3.57 11.70
N PRO A 12 -4.49 -3.53 12.92
CA PRO A 12 -5.05 -2.72 14.01
C PRO A 12 -5.24 -1.26 13.59
N ASN A 13 -6.37 -0.68 13.97
CA ASN A 13 -6.75 0.64 13.48
C ASN A 13 -6.14 1.77 14.33
N PRO A 14 -5.23 2.58 13.76
CA PRO A 14 -4.61 3.70 14.50
C PRO A 14 -5.62 4.76 14.97
N HIS A 15 -6.84 4.76 14.41
CA HIS A 15 -7.87 5.69 14.86
C HIS A 15 -8.17 5.56 16.36
N TRP A 16 -7.94 4.37 16.93
CA TRP A 16 -8.18 4.12 18.35
C TRP A 16 -7.07 4.66 19.25
N VAL A 17 -5.99 5.17 18.70
CA VAL A 17 -4.93 5.86 19.42
C VAL A 17 -5.17 7.35 19.27
N PRO A 18 -5.57 8.08 20.33
CA PRO A 18 -5.98 9.48 20.20
C PRO A 18 -4.94 10.38 19.51
N GLU A 19 -3.66 10.16 19.81
CA GLU A 19 -2.58 10.97 19.23
C GLU A 19 -2.44 10.76 17.72
N LEU A 20 -2.84 9.60 17.22
CA LEU A 20 -2.71 9.27 15.80
C LEU A 20 -3.97 9.59 15.00
N ARG A 21 -5.09 9.75 15.69
CA ARG A 21 -6.39 9.93 15.03
C ARG A 21 -6.42 11.08 14.03
N PRO A 22 -5.87 12.28 14.33
CA PRO A 22 -5.90 13.39 13.36
C PRO A 22 -4.84 13.29 12.27
N LEU A 23 -3.91 12.35 12.41
CA LEU A 23 -2.82 12.18 11.45
C LEU A 23 -3.22 11.22 10.33
N THR A 24 -2.33 11.05 9.35
CA THR A 24 -2.55 10.12 8.24
C THR A 24 -1.35 9.21 8.07
N GLY A 25 -1.46 8.23 7.18
CA GLY A 25 -0.34 7.34 6.84
C GLY A 25 0.83 8.04 6.15
N LEU A 26 0.68 9.33 5.82
CA LEU A 26 1.80 10.15 5.33
C LEU A 26 2.65 10.66 6.48
N ASP A 27 2.10 10.67 7.70
CA ASP A 27 2.84 11.07 8.90
C ASP A 27 3.64 9.88 9.42
N GLU A 28 4.90 10.11 9.81
CA GLU A 28 5.78 9.04 10.24
C GLU A 28 5.25 8.26 11.45
N GLU A 29 4.59 8.93 12.37
CA GLU A 29 4.05 8.28 13.57
C GLU A 29 3.01 7.22 13.20
N VAL A 30 2.12 7.52 12.27
CA VAL A 30 1.12 6.56 11.80
C VAL A 30 1.77 5.47 10.97
N PHE A 31 2.61 5.86 10.03
CA PHE A 31 3.28 4.92 9.14
C PHE A 31 4.08 3.89 9.94
N SER A 32 4.90 4.35 10.89
CA SER A 32 5.70 3.46 11.73
C SER A 32 4.83 2.52 12.55
N THR A 33 3.72 3.03 13.10
CA THR A 33 2.81 2.23 13.90
C THR A 33 2.16 1.13 13.08
N VAL A 34 1.71 1.46 11.87
CA VAL A 34 1.07 0.48 10.98
C VAL A 34 2.09 -0.59 10.56
N LEU A 35 3.27 -0.19 10.14
CA LEU A 35 4.29 -1.11 9.66
C LEU A 35 4.84 -2.00 10.78
N ALA A 36 4.82 -1.52 12.03
CA ALA A 36 5.28 -2.29 13.18
C ALA A 36 4.24 -3.27 13.72
N SER A 37 2.99 -3.20 13.25
CA SER A 37 1.95 -4.13 13.68
C SER A 37 2.30 -5.56 13.26
N ASP A 38 1.98 -6.52 14.12
CA ASP A 38 2.34 -7.93 13.90
C ASP A 38 1.94 -8.43 12.52
N GLY A 39 2.93 -8.98 11.82
CA GLY A 39 2.71 -9.63 10.53
C GLY A 39 2.53 -8.69 9.35
N VAL A 40 2.47 -7.38 9.55
CA VAL A 40 2.21 -6.44 8.46
C VAL A 40 3.37 -6.36 7.49
N ASP A 41 4.59 -6.26 7.99
CA ASP A 41 5.79 -6.21 7.14
C ASP A 41 5.92 -7.49 6.31
N GLU A 42 5.75 -8.64 6.93
CA GLU A 42 5.75 -9.93 6.25
C GLU A 42 4.67 -10.00 5.17
N PHE A 43 3.46 -9.55 5.52
CA PHE A 43 2.35 -9.56 4.58
C PHE A 43 2.65 -8.71 3.35
N ILE A 44 3.17 -7.50 3.56
CA ILE A 44 3.45 -6.60 2.45
C ILE A 44 4.53 -7.18 1.54
N LYS A 45 5.58 -7.76 2.12
CA LYS A 45 6.63 -8.41 1.33
C LYS A 45 6.08 -9.55 0.49
N THR A 46 5.21 -10.37 1.08
CA THR A 46 4.58 -11.47 0.37
C THR A 46 3.69 -10.95 -0.76
N TYR A 47 2.91 -9.91 -0.48
CA TYR A 47 2.02 -9.33 -1.47
C TYR A 47 2.81 -8.77 -2.66
N VAL A 48 3.87 -8.02 -2.38
CA VAL A 48 4.75 -7.47 -3.43
C VAL A 48 5.36 -8.60 -4.25
N SER A 49 5.76 -9.69 -3.61
CA SER A 49 6.30 -10.86 -4.32
C SER A 49 5.26 -11.43 -5.29
N VAL A 50 4.00 -11.53 -4.86
CA VAL A 50 2.91 -12.00 -5.74
C VAL A 50 2.72 -11.06 -6.92
N VAL A 51 2.71 -9.76 -6.67
CA VAL A 51 2.58 -8.77 -7.74
C VAL A 51 3.73 -8.92 -8.74
N MET A 52 4.96 -9.07 -8.27
CA MET A 52 6.11 -9.25 -9.14
C MET A 52 6.01 -10.51 -9.99
N GLN A 53 5.38 -11.57 -9.47
CA GLN A 53 5.14 -12.78 -10.24
C GLN A 53 4.14 -12.57 -11.38
N MET A 54 3.25 -11.59 -11.22
CA MET A 54 2.21 -11.30 -12.22
C MET A 54 2.71 -10.39 -13.34
N ILE A 55 3.74 -9.59 -13.07
CA ILE A 55 4.22 -8.57 -14.00
C ILE A 55 4.57 -9.15 -15.39
N PRO A 56 5.33 -10.25 -15.50
CA PRO A 56 5.63 -10.78 -16.84
C PRO A 56 4.39 -11.14 -17.65
N GLY A 57 3.35 -11.65 -16.97
CA GLY A 57 2.09 -11.96 -17.63
C GLY A 57 1.37 -10.72 -18.15
N TYR A 58 1.34 -9.67 -17.34
CA TYR A 58 0.76 -8.40 -17.76
C TYR A 58 1.50 -7.81 -18.96
N LEU A 59 2.83 -7.88 -18.95
CA LEU A 59 3.62 -7.39 -20.05
C LEU A 59 3.36 -8.15 -21.36
N ARG A 60 3.20 -9.48 -21.25
CA ARG A 60 2.86 -10.29 -22.44
C ARG A 60 1.51 -9.90 -23.03
N GLU A 61 0.58 -9.45 -22.19
CA GLU A 61 -0.75 -9.01 -22.65
C GLU A 61 -0.75 -7.55 -23.10
N GLY A 62 0.38 -6.89 -23.07
CA GLY A 62 0.46 -5.49 -23.48
C GLY A 62 -0.05 -4.51 -22.42
N LYS A 63 -0.27 -4.95 -21.20
CA LYS A 63 -0.77 -4.10 -20.12
C LYS A 63 0.38 -3.26 -19.57
N ARG A 64 0.26 -1.94 -19.71
CA ARG A 64 1.31 -1.00 -19.29
C ARG A 64 1.08 -0.38 -17.92
N PHE A 65 -0.15 -0.40 -17.46
CA PHE A 65 -0.52 0.20 -16.18
C PHE A 65 -1.28 -0.82 -15.35
N VAL A 66 -0.85 -1.02 -14.10
CA VAL A 66 -1.53 -1.89 -13.17
C VAL A 66 -1.93 -1.02 -11.97
N THR A 67 -3.21 -1.06 -11.63
CA THR A 67 -3.74 -0.30 -10.51
C THR A 67 -4.05 -1.23 -9.35
N ILE A 68 -3.44 -0.98 -8.20
CA ILE A 68 -3.70 -1.70 -6.97
C ILE A 68 -4.47 -0.75 -6.05
N ALA A 69 -5.69 -1.12 -5.71
CA ALA A 69 -6.50 -0.34 -4.77
C ALA A 69 -6.34 -0.94 -3.38
N VAL A 70 -5.98 -0.10 -2.41
CA VAL A 70 -5.86 -0.51 -1.01
C VAL A 70 -6.92 0.23 -0.22
N GLY A 71 -7.78 -0.51 0.47
CA GLY A 71 -8.89 0.07 1.23
C GLY A 71 -8.77 -0.20 2.71
N CYS A 72 -9.34 0.72 3.50
CA CYS A 72 -9.56 0.53 4.92
C CYS A 72 -10.72 1.44 5.34
N THR A 73 -11.13 1.38 6.59
CA THR A 73 -12.16 2.28 7.08
C THR A 73 -11.58 3.71 7.15
N GLY A 74 -12.25 4.66 6.53
CA GLY A 74 -11.84 6.07 6.51
C GLY A 74 -10.78 6.44 5.48
N GLY A 75 -9.94 5.49 5.03
CA GLY A 75 -8.96 5.73 3.97
C GLY A 75 -7.82 6.67 4.32
N LYS A 76 -7.49 6.84 5.60
CA LYS A 76 -6.47 7.81 6.05
C LYS A 76 -5.24 7.19 6.69
N HIS A 77 -5.37 6.07 7.36
CA HIS A 77 -4.27 5.49 8.15
C HIS A 77 -3.69 4.24 7.50
N ARG A 78 -4.42 3.12 7.59
CA ARG A 78 -3.91 1.81 7.15
C ARG A 78 -3.70 1.74 5.65
N SER A 79 -4.70 2.15 4.87
CA SER A 79 -4.59 2.07 3.41
C SER A 79 -3.48 2.96 2.87
N VAL A 80 -3.32 4.16 3.43
CA VAL A 80 -2.27 5.09 3.00
C VAL A 80 -0.89 4.52 3.33
N SER A 81 -0.71 4.00 4.56
CA SER A 81 0.57 3.42 4.98
C SER A 81 0.95 2.20 4.13
N VAL A 82 -0.01 1.32 3.88
CA VAL A 82 0.23 0.10 3.09
C VAL A 82 0.53 0.45 1.63
N ALA A 83 -0.26 1.35 1.03
CA ALA A 83 -0.02 1.75 -0.37
C ALA A 83 1.35 2.40 -0.53
N ARG A 84 1.73 3.25 0.43
CA ARG A 84 3.04 3.90 0.45
C ARG A 84 4.17 2.87 0.47
N GLU A 85 4.05 1.86 1.33
CA GLU A 85 5.10 0.85 1.46
C GLU A 85 5.13 -0.10 0.26
N ILE A 86 3.97 -0.46 -0.29
CA ILE A 86 3.93 -1.28 -1.51
C ILE A 86 4.65 -0.56 -2.65
N ALA A 87 4.37 0.72 -2.85
CA ALA A 87 5.02 1.50 -3.90
C ALA A 87 6.54 1.54 -3.70
N ARG A 88 7.00 1.75 -2.45
CA ARG A 88 8.42 1.77 -2.14
C ARG A 88 9.09 0.43 -2.48
N GLN A 89 8.47 -0.68 -2.07
CA GLN A 89 9.04 -2.01 -2.31
C GLN A 89 9.03 -2.36 -3.81
N LEU A 90 7.98 -2.00 -4.51
CA LEU A 90 7.94 -2.24 -5.97
C LEU A 90 9.06 -1.48 -6.68
N ASN A 91 9.32 -0.24 -6.25
CA ASN A 91 10.40 0.55 -6.84
C ASN A 91 11.78 -0.05 -6.55
N GLU A 92 11.93 -0.82 -5.47
CA GLU A 92 13.18 -1.52 -5.20
C GLU A 92 13.46 -2.61 -6.23
N HIS A 93 12.44 -3.11 -6.91
CA HIS A 93 12.59 -4.12 -7.96
C HIS A 93 12.87 -3.53 -9.33
N SER A 94 12.99 -2.21 -9.45
CA SER A 94 13.20 -1.55 -10.74
C SER A 94 14.54 -1.92 -11.39
N SER A 95 15.48 -2.49 -10.62
CA SER A 95 16.76 -2.96 -11.16
C SER A 95 16.61 -4.29 -11.91
N THR A 96 15.55 -5.06 -11.64
CA THR A 96 15.33 -6.35 -12.29
C THR A 96 14.27 -6.27 -13.38
N VAL A 97 13.31 -5.36 -13.23
CA VAL A 97 12.24 -5.12 -14.20
C VAL A 97 12.06 -3.61 -14.30
N GLU A 98 11.86 -3.10 -15.51
CA GLU A 98 11.66 -1.68 -15.70
C GLU A 98 10.24 -1.31 -15.26
N ILE A 99 10.07 -0.98 -13.97
CA ILE A 99 8.81 -0.57 -13.40
C ILE A 99 8.97 0.73 -12.62
N SER A 100 7.88 1.45 -12.48
CA SER A 100 7.80 2.64 -11.65
C SER A 100 6.46 2.60 -10.91
N ALA A 101 6.50 2.77 -9.61
CA ALA A 101 5.30 2.76 -8.79
C ALA A 101 5.20 4.03 -7.98
N HIS A 102 3.98 4.55 -7.84
CA HIS A 102 3.71 5.68 -6.97
C HIS A 102 2.31 5.54 -6.41
N ALA A 103 2.11 6.08 -5.21
CA ALA A 103 0.84 5.99 -4.53
C ALA A 103 0.10 7.33 -4.61
N THR A 104 -1.22 7.23 -4.75
CA THR A 104 -2.10 8.39 -4.60
C THR A 104 -3.11 8.05 -3.52
N HIS A 105 -3.61 9.06 -2.82
CA HIS A 105 -4.44 8.86 -1.63
C HIS A 105 -5.72 9.68 -1.77
N ARG A 106 -6.79 9.00 -2.16
CA ARG A 106 -8.05 9.64 -2.49
C ARG A 106 -8.65 10.45 -1.33
N ASP A 107 -8.57 9.91 -0.11
CA ASP A 107 -9.27 10.50 1.02
C ASP A 107 -8.42 11.41 1.91
N VAL A 108 -7.13 11.47 1.68
CA VAL A 108 -6.26 12.39 2.41
C VAL A 108 -6.54 13.82 1.91
N GLY A 109 -6.79 14.72 2.85
CA GLY A 109 -7.13 16.10 2.52
C GLY A 109 -8.61 16.36 2.34
N ARG A 110 -9.44 15.34 2.54
CA ARG A 110 -10.90 15.47 2.40
C ARG A 110 -11.63 15.48 3.76
N GLU A 111 -10.87 15.57 4.83
CA GLU A 111 -11.48 15.64 6.16
C GLU A 111 -12.27 16.95 6.32
#